data_0faea5bde129affaeb0e8035923ea8d8
#
_entry.id   0faea5bde129affaeb0e8035923ea8d8
#
_cell.length_a   1.000
_cell.length_b   1.000
_cell.length_c   1.000
_cell.angle_alpha   90.00
_cell.angle_beta   90.00
_cell.angle_gamma   90.00
#
_symmetry.space_group_name_H-M   'P 1'
#
loop_
_entity.id
_entity.type
_entity.pdbx_description
1 polymer ?
#
loop_
_entity_poly.entity_id
_entity_poly.type
_entity_poly.pdbx_seq_one_letter_code
_entity_poly.pdbx_strand_id
1 'polypeptide(L)'
;IIALKHGTKGFTSFSSILIGIIVGYILVSIMALVLPTTFTYVDDTGATVEATKAWVLNWDKVAQAKWFAVPALMPVKWVFDARAIVPILIMFIVTAVETVGDISGITEGGLGREATDKELSGGVMCDGLGSSFAALFGVLPNTSFSQNVGLVAMNKVVNRFCIATGGIFLIACGLFPKLAALISIMPQSVLGGAA
;
A
#
# COMPACT_ATOMS: atom_id res chain seq x y z
N ILE A 1 -8.65 -15.52 5.73
CA ILE A 1 -8.11 -15.47 4.37
C ILE A 1 -7.78 -16.89 3.90
N ILE A 2 -6.90 -17.64 4.55
CA ILE A 2 -6.49 -19.01 4.17
C ILE A 2 -7.70 -19.95 4.02
N ALA A 3 -8.63 -19.96 4.99
CA ALA A 3 -9.84 -20.77 4.93
C ALA A 3 -10.73 -20.45 3.72
N LEU A 4 -10.88 -19.17 3.37
CA LEU A 4 -11.63 -18.73 2.20
C LEU A 4 -10.92 -19.12 0.90
N LYS A 5 -9.58 -18.96 0.84
CA LYS A 5 -8.82 -19.27 -0.34
C LYS A 5 -8.84 -20.76 -0.71
N HIS A 6 -8.72 -21.65 0.28
CA HIS A 6 -8.65 -23.09 0.07
C HIS A 6 -10.02 -23.77 0.17
N GLY A 7 -10.96 -23.20 0.93
CA GLY A 7 -12.27 -23.78 1.17
C GLY A 7 -13.36 -23.38 0.17
N THR A 8 -13.11 -22.33 -0.64
CA THR A 8 -14.11 -21.84 -1.61
C THR A 8 -13.53 -21.79 -3.03
N LYS A 9 -14.42 -21.77 -4.03
CA LYS A 9 -14.06 -21.69 -5.44
C LYS A 9 -14.62 -20.40 -6.06
N GLY A 10 -14.00 -19.95 -7.15
CA GLY A 10 -14.47 -18.78 -7.92
C GLY A 10 -14.15 -17.44 -7.25
N PHE A 11 -15.08 -16.48 -7.35
CA PHE A 11 -14.90 -15.11 -6.91
C PHE A 11 -14.49 -14.98 -5.43
N THR A 12 -15.05 -15.79 -4.55
CA THR A 12 -14.77 -15.77 -3.11
C THR A 12 -13.33 -16.13 -2.78
N SER A 13 -12.74 -17.08 -3.52
CA SER A 13 -11.32 -17.44 -3.40
C SER A 13 -10.42 -16.32 -3.87
N PHE A 14 -10.73 -15.66 -4.99
CA PHE A 14 -9.96 -14.53 -5.52
C PHE A 14 -10.04 -13.29 -4.60
N SER A 15 -11.22 -13.04 -4.04
CA SER A 15 -11.48 -11.89 -3.16
C SER A 15 -11.20 -12.18 -1.68
N SER A 16 -10.55 -13.29 -1.35
CA SER A 16 -10.32 -13.73 0.03
C SER A 16 -9.59 -12.70 0.89
N ILE A 17 -8.64 -11.96 0.32
CA ILE A 17 -7.91 -10.89 1.01
C ILE A 17 -8.86 -9.72 1.31
N LEU A 18 -9.62 -9.26 0.33
CA LEU A 18 -10.58 -8.16 0.51
C LEU A 18 -11.65 -8.51 1.55
N ILE A 19 -12.21 -9.72 1.48
CA ILE A 19 -13.17 -10.23 2.45
C ILE A 19 -12.51 -10.29 3.84
N GLY A 20 -11.28 -10.76 3.93
CA GLY A 20 -10.52 -10.80 5.18
C GLY A 20 -10.33 -9.42 5.81
N ILE A 21 -10.03 -8.41 5.01
CA ILE A 21 -9.92 -7.03 5.45
C ILE A 21 -11.26 -6.51 5.97
N ILE A 22 -12.36 -6.71 5.23
CA ILE A 22 -13.70 -6.28 5.66
C ILE A 22 -14.10 -6.94 6.98
N VAL A 23 -13.91 -8.25 7.10
CA VAL A 23 -14.16 -8.99 8.34
C VAL A 23 -13.28 -8.45 9.47
N GLY A 24 -12.02 -8.16 9.21
CA GLY A 24 -11.10 -7.53 10.18
C GLY A 24 -11.63 -6.18 10.69
N TYR A 25 -12.12 -5.32 9.81
CA TYR A 25 -12.75 -4.04 10.19
C TYR A 25 -13.97 -4.24 11.07
N ILE A 26 -14.86 -5.19 10.72
CA ILE A 26 -16.07 -5.50 11.50
C ILE A 26 -15.67 -6.02 12.89
N LEU A 27 -14.73 -6.95 12.96
CA LEU A 27 -14.26 -7.50 14.24
C LEU A 27 -13.66 -6.43 15.15
N VAL A 28 -12.78 -5.56 14.60
CA VAL A 28 -12.18 -4.47 15.36
C VAL A 28 -13.24 -3.48 15.84
N SER A 29 -14.25 -3.17 15.00
CA SER A 29 -15.36 -2.30 15.40
C SER A 29 -16.17 -2.91 16.55
N ILE A 30 -16.45 -4.20 16.51
CA ILE A 30 -17.16 -4.92 17.59
C ILE A 30 -16.28 -4.94 18.85
N MET A 31 -15.00 -5.23 18.72
CA MET A 31 -14.07 -5.22 19.86
C MET A 31 -14.02 -3.84 20.55
N ALA A 32 -14.10 -2.75 19.79
CA ALA A 32 -14.10 -1.39 20.33
C ALA A 32 -15.36 -1.09 21.16
N LEU A 33 -16.47 -1.80 20.95
CA LEU A 33 -17.68 -1.69 21.77
C LEU A 33 -17.60 -2.46 23.09
N VAL A 34 -16.79 -3.53 23.16
CA VAL A 34 -16.75 -4.45 24.29
C VAL A 34 -15.51 -4.27 25.15
N LEU A 35 -14.38 -3.91 24.53
CA LEU A 35 -13.07 -3.83 25.19
C LEU A 35 -12.66 -2.37 25.45
N PRO A 36 -11.88 -2.10 26.51
CA PRO A 36 -11.36 -0.76 26.76
C PRO A 36 -10.44 -0.33 25.61
N THR A 37 -10.75 0.84 25.03
CA THR A 37 -10.08 1.39 23.86
C THR A 37 -8.82 2.19 24.18
N THR A 38 -8.68 2.59 25.45
CA THR A 38 -7.54 3.36 25.96
C THR A 38 -6.69 2.55 26.93
N PHE A 39 -5.45 2.96 27.10
CA PHE A 39 -4.56 2.49 28.14
C PHE A 39 -3.75 3.69 28.67
N THR A 40 -3.37 3.63 29.93
CA THR A 40 -2.53 4.65 30.56
C THR A 40 -1.10 4.16 30.64
N TYR A 41 -0.16 5.03 30.32
CA TYR A 41 1.26 4.79 30.54
C TYR A 41 1.91 6.03 31.16
N VAL A 42 3.05 5.83 31.79
CA VAL A 42 3.83 6.93 32.36
C VAL A 42 4.86 7.36 31.35
N ASP A 43 4.82 8.62 30.96
CA ASP A 43 5.78 9.23 30.03
C ASP A 43 7.15 9.44 30.70
N ASP A 44 8.20 9.68 29.93
CA ASP A 44 9.57 9.95 30.41
C ASP A 44 9.65 11.14 31.39
N THR A 45 8.62 11.99 31.37
CA THR A 45 8.46 13.11 32.32
C THR A 45 7.79 12.74 33.66
N GLY A 46 7.39 11.46 33.84
CA GLY A 46 6.66 10.99 35.02
C GLY A 46 5.17 11.32 35.03
N ALA A 47 4.63 11.88 33.93
CA ALA A 47 3.21 12.18 33.80
C ALA A 47 2.45 10.94 33.28
N THR A 48 1.25 10.69 33.88
CA THR A 48 0.36 9.65 33.36
C THR A 48 -0.35 10.13 32.13
N VAL A 49 -0.08 9.52 30.98
CA VAL A 49 -0.68 9.85 29.68
C VAL A 49 -1.64 8.74 29.28
N GLU A 50 -2.81 9.14 28.80
CA GLU A 50 -3.81 8.22 28.23
C GLU A 50 -3.60 8.12 26.72
N ALA A 51 -3.42 6.90 26.20
CA ALA A 51 -3.25 6.64 24.78
C ALA A 51 -4.30 5.66 24.27
N THR A 52 -4.73 5.87 23.03
CA THR A 52 -5.62 4.95 22.32
C THR A 52 -4.84 3.73 21.84
N LYS A 53 -5.39 2.53 22.03
CA LYS A 53 -4.76 1.29 21.59
C LYS A 53 -4.64 1.26 20.06
N ALA A 54 -3.54 0.71 19.57
CA ALA A 54 -3.18 0.71 18.15
C ALA A 54 -4.18 -0.04 17.22
N TRP A 55 -5.05 -0.87 17.79
CA TRP A 55 -6.08 -1.58 17.03
C TRP A 55 -7.40 -0.81 16.89
N VAL A 56 -7.58 0.32 17.61
CA VAL A 56 -8.82 1.11 17.58
C VAL A 56 -8.89 1.95 16.31
N LEU A 57 -10.04 1.89 15.62
CA LEU A 57 -10.31 2.68 14.42
C LEU A 57 -10.56 4.15 14.79
N ASN A 58 -9.78 5.06 14.21
CA ASN A 58 -9.99 6.49 14.39
C ASN A 58 -10.96 7.04 13.34
N TRP A 59 -12.25 6.91 13.59
CA TRP A 59 -13.31 7.40 12.70
C TRP A 59 -13.32 8.92 12.51
N ASP A 60 -12.77 9.69 13.47
CA ASP A 60 -12.68 11.14 13.38
C ASP A 60 -11.82 11.58 12.19
N LYS A 61 -10.76 10.85 11.88
CA LYS A 61 -9.94 11.10 10.67
C LYS A 61 -10.77 10.97 9.39
N VAL A 62 -11.67 10.00 9.31
CA VAL A 62 -12.55 9.82 8.15
C VAL A 62 -13.63 10.89 8.11
N ALA A 63 -14.20 11.26 9.26
CA ALA A 63 -15.22 12.30 9.35
C ALA A 63 -14.68 13.66 8.91
N GLN A 64 -13.47 14.02 9.34
CA GLN A 64 -12.81 15.29 9.04
C GLN A 64 -12.20 15.33 7.62
N ALA A 65 -11.98 14.20 6.97
CA ALA A 65 -11.43 14.14 5.63
C ALA A 65 -12.37 14.81 4.62
N LYS A 66 -11.80 15.59 3.71
CA LYS A 66 -12.55 16.23 2.62
C LYS A 66 -13.06 15.17 1.64
N TRP A 67 -14.19 15.44 1.01
CA TRP A 67 -14.72 14.57 -0.04
C TRP A 67 -13.86 14.59 -1.30
N PHE A 68 -13.38 15.79 -1.66
CA PHE A 68 -12.56 16.01 -2.85
C PHE A 68 -11.38 16.92 -2.51
N ALA A 69 -10.20 16.56 -2.97
CA ALA A 69 -9.01 17.41 -2.89
C ALA A 69 -8.12 17.17 -4.11
N VAL A 70 -7.59 18.25 -4.64
CA VAL A 70 -6.58 18.19 -5.71
C VAL A 70 -5.21 18.20 -5.03
N PRO A 71 -4.32 17.27 -5.39
CA PRO A 71 -2.95 17.27 -4.87
C PRO A 71 -2.24 18.59 -5.20
N ALA A 72 -1.57 19.16 -4.21
CA ALA A 72 -0.78 20.37 -4.41
C ALA A 72 0.50 20.04 -5.17
N LEU A 73 0.82 20.83 -6.19
CA LEU A 73 2.11 20.75 -6.88
C LEU A 73 3.18 21.43 -6.01
N MET A 74 4.33 20.79 -5.85
CA MET A 74 5.48 21.30 -5.10
C MET A 74 5.13 21.76 -3.67
N PRO A 75 4.49 20.92 -2.82
CA PRO A 75 4.08 21.31 -1.48
C PRO A 75 5.27 21.55 -0.55
N VAL A 76 6.45 21.07 -0.91
CA VAL A 76 7.70 21.20 -0.16
C VAL A 76 8.75 21.95 -0.98
N LYS A 77 9.63 22.68 -0.30
CA LYS A 77 10.77 23.34 -0.94
C LYS A 77 11.81 22.31 -1.34
N TRP A 78 12.34 22.44 -2.53
CA TRP A 78 13.43 21.60 -2.99
C TRP A 78 14.74 22.06 -2.30
N VAL A 79 15.40 21.11 -1.67
CA VAL A 79 16.69 21.31 -1.02
C VAL A 79 17.65 20.28 -1.60
N PHE A 80 18.80 20.74 -2.08
CA PHE A 80 19.85 19.88 -2.60
C PHE A 80 20.96 19.77 -1.54
N ASP A 81 21.06 18.61 -0.90
CA ASP A 81 22.10 18.27 0.06
C ASP A 81 22.80 16.98 -0.38
N ALA A 82 24.10 17.05 -0.61
CA ALA A 82 24.91 15.91 -1.02
C ALA A 82 24.84 14.74 -0.02
N ARG A 83 24.63 15.03 1.27
CA ARG A 83 24.49 14.01 2.33
C ARG A 83 23.21 13.19 2.18
N ALA A 84 22.16 13.79 1.60
CA ALA A 84 20.90 13.10 1.30
C ALA A 84 20.93 12.44 -0.09
N ILE A 85 21.56 13.09 -1.07
CA ILE A 85 21.60 12.61 -2.45
C ILE A 85 22.30 11.26 -2.57
N VAL A 86 23.46 11.08 -1.93
CA VAL A 86 24.23 9.83 -2.05
C VAL A 86 23.46 8.60 -1.54
N PRO A 87 22.87 8.59 -0.32
CA PRO A 87 22.04 7.47 0.12
C PRO A 87 20.84 7.22 -0.79
N ILE A 88 20.20 8.26 -1.30
CA ILE A 88 19.05 8.13 -2.20
C ILE A 88 19.47 7.48 -3.53
N LEU A 89 20.61 7.85 -4.11
CA LEU A 89 21.13 7.21 -5.32
C LEU A 89 21.39 5.71 -5.11
N ILE A 90 21.97 5.34 -3.96
CA ILE A 90 22.18 3.93 -3.61
C ILE A 90 20.82 3.21 -3.51
N MET A 91 19.82 3.82 -2.87
CA MET A 91 18.48 3.25 -2.78
C MET A 91 17.84 3.06 -4.16
N PHE A 92 18.00 4.00 -5.09
CA PHE A 92 17.50 3.84 -6.47
C PHE A 92 18.15 2.67 -7.22
N ILE A 93 19.42 2.38 -6.97
CA ILE A 93 20.06 1.17 -7.54
C ILE A 93 19.42 -0.08 -6.96
N VAL A 94 19.18 -0.10 -5.65
CA VAL A 94 18.53 -1.25 -4.98
C VAL A 94 17.10 -1.46 -5.51
N THR A 95 16.29 -0.41 -5.61
CA THR A 95 14.93 -0.51 -6.16
C THR A 95 14.91 -0.92 -7.62
N ALA A 96 15.88 -0.50 -8.44
CA ALA A 96 16.00 -0.96 -9.82
C ALA A 96 16.24 -2.48 -9.90
N VAL A 97 17.09 -3.03 -9.02
CA VAL A 97 17.32 -4.48 -8.94
C VAL A 97 16.05 -5.21 -8.46
N GLU A 98 15.36 -4.66 -7.48
CA GLU A 98 14.07 -5.17 -6.99
C GLU A 98 13.03 -5.22 -8.11
N THR A 99 12.87 -4.13 -8.87
CA THR A 99 11.95 -4.04 -10.01
C THR A 99 12.25 -5.09 -11.08
N VAL A 100 13.54 -5.34 -11.40
CA VAL A 100 13.94 -6.42 -12.32
C VAL A 100 13.51 -7.78 -11.79
N GLY A 101 13.71 -8.04 -10.49
CA GLY A 101 13.29 -9.28 -9.84
C GLY A 101 11.76 -9.48 -9.89
N ASP A 102 11.01 -8.43 -9.58
CA ASP A 102 9.54 -8.47 -9.58
C ASP A 102 8.96 -8.69 -10.98
N ILE A 103 9.49 -8.03 -12.00
CA ILE A 103 9.06 -8.24 -13.40
C ILE A 103 9.36 -9.66 -13.84
N SER A 104 10.55 -10.17 -13.51
CA SER A 104 10.92 -11.56 -13.79
C SER A 104 9.97 -12.54 -13.10
N GLY A 105 9.68 -12.32 -11.82
CA GLY A 105 8.75 -13.13 -11.05
C GLY A 105 7.31 -13.09 -11.59
N ILE A 106 6.84 -11.92 -12.04
CA ILE A 106 5.50 -11.77 -12.64
C ILE A 106 5.43 -12.47 -13.99
N THR A 107 6.44 -12.33 -14.85
CA THR A 107 6.43 -12.97 -16.17
C THR A 107 6.56 -14.49 -16.05
N GLU A 108 7.40 -14.98 -15.19
CA GLU A 108 7.56 -16.43 -14.94
C GLU A 108 6.31 -16.98 -14.22
N GLY A 109 5.90 -16.37 -13.11
CA GLY A 109 4.76 -16.83 -12.33
C GLY A 109 3.42 -16.66 -13.03
N GLY A 110 3.21 -15.58 -13.77
CA GLY A 110 1.95 -15.22 -14.44
C GLY A 110 1.83 -15.72 -15.87
N LEU A 111 2.89 -15.55 -16.68
CA LEU A 111 2.90 -15.86 -18.11
C LEU A 111 3.59 -17.19 -18.44
N GLY A 112 4.34 -17.78 -17.50
CA GLY A 112 5.07 -19.05 -17.71
C GLY A 112 6.25 -18.92 -18.67
N ARG A 113 6.87 -17.75 -18.79
CA ARG A 113 8.02 -17.46 -19.63
C ARG A 113 8.99 -16.52 -18.94
N GLU A 114 10.21 -16.44 -19.41
CA GLU A 114 11.18 -15.46 -18.98
C GLU A 114 10.81 -14.04 -19.43
N ALA A 115 11.24 -13.05 -18.66
CA ALA A 115 11.09 -11.64 -19.01
C ALA A 115 12.06 -11.28 -20.16
N THR A 116 11.61 -10.46 -21.09
CA THR A 116 12.47 -9.92 -22.14
C THR A 116 13.23 -8.69 -21.66
N ASP A 117 14.41 -8.42 -22.24
CA ASP A 117 15.21 -7.22 -21.91
C ASP A 117 14.40 -5.93 -22.07
N LYS A 118 13.48 -5.89 -23.04
CA LYS A 118 12.61 -4.76 -23.27
C LYS A 118 11.58 -4.56 -22.14
N GLU A 119 11.07 -5.63 -21.56
CA GLU A 119 10.17 -5.57 -20.41
C GLU A 119 10.91 -5.14 -19.16
N LEU A 120 12.10 -5.68 -18.92
CA LEU A 120 12.94 -5.30 -17.79
C LEU A 120 13.36 -3.83 -17.85
N SER A 121 13.93 -3.38 -18.97
CA SER A 121 14.36 -2.00 -19.13
C SER A 121 13.17 -1.02 -19.11
N GLY A 122 12.04 -1.40 -19.73
CA GLY A 122 10.81 -0.62 -19.70
C GLY A 122 10.24 -0.46 -18.30
N GLY A 123 10.28 -1.51 -17.49
CA GLY A 123 9.81 -1.49 -16.11
C GLY A 123 10.65 -0.58 -15.21
N VAL A 124 11.98 -0.71 -15.26
CA VAL A 124 12.89 0.17 -14.50
C VAL A 124 12.74 1.63 -14.93
N MET A 125 12.59 1.90 -16.23
CA MET A 125 12.34 3.25 -16.74
C MET A 125 11.00 3.80 -16.26
N CYS A 126 9.96 2.98 -16.24
CA CYS A 126 8.62 3.35 -15.74
C CYS A 126 8.66 3.69 -14.24
N ASP A 127 9.40 2.92 -13.45
CA ASP A 127 9.59 3.15 -12.02
C ASP A 127 10.32 4.47 -11.75
N GLY A 128 11.41 4.74 -12.48
CA GLY A 128 12.14 6.00 -12.38
C GLY A 128 11.32 7.22 -12.80
N LEU A 129 10.56 7.13 -13.91
CA LEU A 129 9.67 8.20 -14.36
C LEU A 129 8.52 8.42 -13.38
N GLY A 130 7.94 7.35 -12.84
CA GLY A 130 6.89 7.40 -11.82
C GLY A 130 7.37 8.08 -10.55
N SER A 131 8.56 7.73 -10.06
CA SER A 131 9.19 8.37 -8.89
C SER A 131 9.49 9.84 -9.13
N SER A 132 9.96 10.20 -10.32
CA SER A 132 10.19 11.60 -10.71
C SER A 132 8.88 12.41 -10.72
N PHE A 133 7.81 11.80 -11.23
CA PHE A 133 6.48 12.41 -11.21
C PHE A 133 5.92 12.54 -9.79
N ALA A 134 6.10 11.52 -8.94
CA ALA A 134 5.69 11.55 -7.54
C ALA A 134 6.38 12.67 -6.76
N ALA A 135 7.67 12.92 -7.03
CA ALA A 135 8.44 13.98 -6.40
C ALA A 135 7.85 15.38 -6.65
N LEU A 136 7.18 15.63 -7.80
CA LEU A 136 6.48 16.89 -8.07
C LEU A 136 5.34 17.16 -7.08
N PHE A 137 4.78 16.11 -6.50
CA PHE A 137 3.72 16.20 -5.48
C PHE A 137 4.28 16.07 -4.05
N GLY A 138 5.60 16.06 -3.88
CA GLY A 138 6.25 15.93 -2.57
C GLY A 138 6.03 14.55 -1.93
N VAL A 139 5.79 13.53 -2.74
CA VAL A 139 5.62 12.14 -2.31
C VAL A 139 6.95 11.40 -2.43
N LEU A 140 7.16 10.41 -1.57
CA LEU A 140 8.34 9.54 -1.64
C LEU A 140 8.40 8.79 -2.97
N PRO A 141 9.59 8.39 -3.43
CA PRO A 141 9.75 7.56 -4.60
C PRO A 141 8.87 6.31 -4.52
N ASN A 142 8.27 5.94 -5.65
CA ASN A 142 7.57 4.67 -5.76
C ASN A 142 8.55 3.55 -6.13
N THR A 143 8.20 2.33 -5.78
CA THR A 143 8.90 1.10 -6.18
C THR A 143 7.87 0.03 -6.49
N SER A 144 8.29 -1.05 -7.11
CA SER A 144 7.45 -2.23 -7.29
C SER A 144 7.07 -2.82 -5.92
N PHE A 145 5.93 -3.50 -5.86
CA PHE A 145 5.44 -4.11 -4.62
C PHE A 145 5.48 -5.63 -4.75
N SER A 146 6.56 -6.23 -4.25
CA SER A 146 6.92 -7.65 -4.45
C SER A 146 5.84 -8.64 -4.01
N GLN A 147 5.00 -8.30 -3.01
CA GLN A 147 3.87 -9.15 -2.62
C GLN A 147 2.87 -9.38 -3.76
N ASN A 148 2.75 -8.44 -4.70
CA ASN A 148 1.89 -8.59 -5.87
C ASN A 148 2.37 -9.69 -6.82
N VAL A 149 3.66 -10.01 -6.83
CA VAL A 149 4.22 -11.13 -7.61
C VAL A 149 3.55 -12.43 -7.21
N GLY A 150 3.43 -12.69 -5.90
CA GLY A 150 2.72 -13.85 -5.37
C GLY A 150 1.23 -13.87 -5.76
N LEU A 151 0.55 -12.72 -5.72
CA LEU A 151 -0.85 -12.60 -6.14
C LEU A 151 -1.03 -12.92 -7.62
N VAL A 152 -0.16 -12.38 -8.48
CA VAL A 152 -0.19 -12.65 -9.93
C VAL A 152 0.10 -14.12 -10.22
N ALA A 153 1.11 -14.71 -9.57
CA ALA A 153 1.44 -16.13 -9.71
C ALA A 153 0.26 -17.04 -9.34
N MET A 154 -0.52 -16.65 -8.32
CA MET A 154 -1.68 -17.40 -7.86
C MET A 154 -2.93 -17.23 -8.73
N ASN A 155 -3.20 -16.00 -9.18
CA ASN A 155 -4.43 -15.64 -9.88
C ASN A 155 -4.27 -15.70 -11.41
N LYS A 156 -3.02 -15.70 -11.91
CA LYS A 156 -2.69 -15.68 -13.35
C LYS A 156 -3.30 -14.48 -14.11
N VAL A 157 -3.63 -13.41 -13.39
CA VAL A 157 -4.16 -12.18 -14.00
C VAL A 157 -3.01 -11.29 -14.40
N VAL A 158 -2.66 -11.33 -15.69
CA VAL A 158 -1.55 -10.57 -16.29
C VAL A 158 -2.02 -9.56 -17.34
N ASN A 159 -3.33 -9.38 -17.46
CA ASN A 159 -3.90 -8.45 -18.43
C ASN A 159 -3.62 -7.00 -18.01
N ARG A 160 -2.87 -6.27 -18.85
CA ARG A 160 -2.50 -4.86 -18.60
C ARG A 160 -3.69 -3.93 -18.37
N PHE A 161 -4.86 -4.21 -18.99
CA PHE A 161 -6.06 -3.40 -18.76
C PHE A 161 -6.65 -3.62 -17.36
N CYS A 162 -6.63 -4.85 -16.84
CA CYS A 162 -7.04 -5.13 -15.47
C CYS A 162 -6.13 -4.41 -14.47
N ILE A 163 -4.82 -4.38 -14.72
CA ILE A 163 -3.85 -3.69 -13.85
C ILE A 163 -4.03 -2.17 -13.97
N ALA A 164 -4.27 -1.65 -15.18
CA ALA A 164 -4.55 -0.23 -15.40
C ALA A 164 -5.81 0.25 -14.65
N THR A 165 -6.87 -0.57 -14.56
CA THR A 165 -8.06 -0.23 -13.76
C THR A 165 -7.73 -0.08 -12.27
N GLY A 166 -6.79 -0.88 -11.75
CA GLY A 166 -6.25 -0.71 -10.40
C GLY A 166 -5.55 0.64 -10.23
N GLY A 167 -4.73 1.05 -11.21
CA GLY A 167 -4.09 2.37 -11.22
C GLY A 167 -5.10 3.52 -11.24
N ILE A 168 -6.15 3.42 -12.06
CA ILE A 168 -7.24 4.40 -12.11
C ILE A 168 -7.96 4.48 -10.75
N PHE A 169 -8.20 3.34 -10.11
CA PHE A 169 -8.79 3.31 -8.78
C PHE A 169 -7.91 4.02 -7.73
N LEU A 170 -6.58 3.82 -7.78
CA LEU A 170 -5.65 4.51 -6.88
C LEU A 170 -5.63 6.02 -7.12
N ILE A 171 -5.69 6.47 -8.39
CA ILE A 171 -5.83 7.89 -8.73
C ILE A 171 -7.14 8.45 -8.15
N ALA A 172 -8.25 7.73 -8.31
CA ALA A 172 -9.52 8.12 -7.72
C ALA A 172 -9.44 8.22 -6.19
N CYS A 173 -8.81 7.27 -5.52
CA CYS A 173 -8.55 7.34 -4.07
C CYS A 173 -7.73 8.59 -3.68
N GLY A 174 -6.76 8.98 -4.49
CA GLY A 174 -5.97 10.21 -4.29
C GLY A 174 -6.80 11.49 -4.42
N LEU A 175 -7.80 11.51 -5.31
CA LEU A 175 -8.73 12.64 -5.48
C LEU A 175 -9.84 12.68 -4.41
N PHE A 176 -10.14 11.53 -3.79
CA PHE A 176 -11.15 11.40 -2.74
C PHE A 176 -10.51 11.05 -1.39
N PRO A 177 -10.01 12.05 -0.63
CA PRO A 177 -9.33 11.83 0.65
C PRO A 177 -10.12 11.00 1.67
N LYS A 178 -11.45 10.97 1.60
CA LYS A 178 -12.27 10.09 2.45
C LYS A 178 -11.99 8.61 2.21
N LEU A 179 -11.79 8.18 0.96
CA LEU A 179 -11.42 6.80 0.64
C LEU A 179 -10.01 6.48 1.16
N ALA A 180 -9.07 7.42 0.96
CA ALA A 180 -7.71 7.29 1.48
C ALA A 180 -7.69 7.24 3.01
N ALA A 181 -8.49 8.08 3.68
CA ALA A 181 -8.64 8.07 5.14
C ALA A 181 -9.20 6.73 5.64
N LEU A 182 -10.20 6.16 4.96
CA LEU A 182 -10.75 4.84 5.31
C LEU A 182 -9.67 3.75 5.28
N ILE A 183 -8.82 3.75 4.26
CA ILE A 183 -7.71 2.80 4.16
C ILE A 183 -6.63 3.09 5.22
N SER A 184 -6.34 4.37 5.47
CA SER A 184 -5.30 4.81 6.41
C SER A 184 -5.59 4.49 7.88
N ILE A 185 -6.87 4.34 8.28
CA ILE A 185 -7.23 3.96 9.65
C ILE A 185 -7.15 2.46 9.90
N MET A 186 -6.78 1.66 8.88
CA MET A 186 -6.65 0.21 9.01
C MET A 186 -5.65 -0.15 10.11
N PRO A 187 -6.05 -0.93 11.13
CA PRO A 187 -5.15 -1.36 12.17
C PRO A 187 -4.03 -2.25 11.63
N GLN A 188 -2.84 -2.11 12.21
CA GLN A 188 -1.67 -2.93 11.86
C GLN A 188 -1.95 -4.44 11.98
N SER A 189 -2.78 -4.86 12.93
CA SER A 189 -3.20 -6.25 13.11
C SER A 189 -4.03 -6.79 11.94
N VAL A 190 -4.88 -5.94 11.33
CA VAL A 190 -5.67 -6.32 10.15
C VAL A 190 -4.79 -6.34 8.91
N LEU A 191 -3.90 -5.35 8.78
CA LEU A 191 -2.96 -5.26 7.67
C LEU A 191 -1.99 -6.46 7.67
N GLY A 192 -1.37 -6.76 8.81
CA GLY A 192 -0.45 -7.91 8.95
C GLY A 192 -1.12 -9.27 8.75
N GLY A 193 -2.43 -9.38 9.03
CA GLY A 193 -3.19 -10.60 8.71
C GLY A 193 -3.61 -10.70 7.23
N ALA A 194 -3.47 -9.62 6.46
CA ALA A 194 -3.78 -9.58 5.03
C ALA A 194 -2.52 -9.78 4.14
N ALA A 195 -1.34 -9.42 4.67
CA ALA A 195 -0.04 -9.65 4.04
C ALA A 195 0.46 -11.08 4.26
#